data_e04f96bb1534e05f66734825878630a3
#
_entry.id   e04f96bb1534e05f66734825878630a3
#
_cell.length_a   1.000
_cell.length_b   1.000
_cell.length_c   1.000
_cell.angle_alpha   90.00
_cell.angle_beta   90.00
_cell.angle_gamma   90.00
#
_symmetry.space_group_name_H-M   'P 1'
#
loop_
_entity.id
_entity.type
_entity.pdbx_description
1 polymer ?
#
loop_
_entity_poly.entity_id
_entity_poly.type
_entity_poly.pdbx_seq_one_letter_code
_entity_poly.pdbx_strand_id
1 'polypeptide(L)'
;RDIDDFAGMFPLAEMLRRCKFVITGATGLLGACMVKCLLALNKSYSLGLHVTSVVRNKDKASRIFGEETDCHDFYVYDFASSESFNPCDEADYIVHFASPTASKYFLEHPVETILTGIRGTETVLEYASSHSIMSMAYISSLEVYGTVYDDATPLTEDQQGYINPIDARSSYPIGKRAAECLCHAYAVEK
;
A
#
# COMPACT_ATOMS: atom_id res chain seq x y z
N ARG A 1 5.64 6.49 -21.66
CA ARG A 1 6.35 7.77 -21.72
C ARG A 1 6.67 8.25 -20.30
N ASP A 2 5.70 8.63 -19.46
CA ASP A 2 5.95 9.20 -18.12
C ASP A 2 6.73 8.23 -17.20
N ILE A 3 6.47 6.92 -17.29
CA ILE A 3 7.19 5.89 -16.53
C ILE A 3 8.63 5.74 -17.05
N ASP A 4 8.85 5.81 -18.35
CA ASP A 4 10.18 5.71 -18.95
C ASP A 4 11.00 6.97 -18.61
N ASP A 5 10.37 8.14 -18.68
CA ASP A 5 10.97 9.42 -18.30
C ASP A 5 11.35 9.41 -16.80
N PHE A 6 10.47 8.88 -15.91
CA PHE A 6 10.78 8.65 -14.49
C PHE A 6 11.99 7.74 -14.32
N ALA A 7 11.99 6.58 -14.97
CA ALA A 7 13.07 5.62 -14.85
C ALA A 7 14.42 6.23 -15.27
N GLY A 8 14.44 7.02 -16.35
CA GLY A 8 15.66 7.70 -16.83
C GLY A 8 16.19 8.80 -15.91
N MET A 9 15.36 9.34 -15.01
CA MET A 9 15.72 10.44 -14.11
C MET A 9 15.85 10.04 -12.64
N PHE A 10 15.54 8.78 -12.26
CA PHE A 10 15.54 8.37 -10.87
C PHE A 10 16.97 8.19 -10.33
N PRO A 11 17.44 9.06 -9.40
CA PRO A 11 18.85 9.13 -9.05
C PRO A 11 19.32 8.00 -8.11
N LEU A 12 18.38 7.27 -7.50
CA LEU A 12 18.67 6.24 -6.49
C LEU A 12 18.47 4.81 -7.02
N ALA A 13 18.42 4.63 -8.34
CA ALA A 13 18.13 3.33 -8.96
C ALA A 13 19.06 2.21 -8.45
N GLU A 14 20.35 2.47 -8.34
CA GLU A 14 21.36 1.50 -7.89
C GLU A 14 21.14 1.01 -6.45
N MET A 15 20.51 1.81 -5.60
CA MET A 15 20.17 1.40 -4.23
C MET A 15 19.10 0.31 -4.18
N LEU A 16 18.34 0.13 -5.26
CA LEU A 16 17.30 -0.88 -5.38
C LEU A 16 17.82 -2.21 -5.97
N ARG A 17 19.12 -2.32 -6.18
CA ARG A 17 19.74 -3.51 -6.78
C ARG A 17 19.49 -4.75 -5.94
N ARG A 18 18.91 -5.78 -6.58
CA ARG A 18 18.51 -7.06 -5.97
C ARG A 18 17.47 -6.96 -4.85
N CYS A 19 16.85 -5.81 -4.66
CA CYS A 19 15.79 -5.66 -3.67
C CYS A 19 14.51 -6.40 -4.09
N LYS A 20 13.81 -6.92 -3.09
CA LYS A 20 12.53 -7.62 -3.21
C LYS A 20 11.42 -6.75 -2.64
N PHE A 21 10.42 -6.48 -3.45
CA PHE A 21 9.28 -5.63 -3.11
C PHE A 21 7.99 -6.42 -3.00
N VAL A 22 7.22 -6.20 -1.94
CA VAL A 22 5.83 -6.63 -1.82
C VAL A 22 4.93 -5.40 -1.97
N ILE A 23 4.10 -5.37 -3.00
CA ILE A 23 3.20 -4.26 -3.30
C ILE A 23 1.76 -4.71 -3.14
N THR A 24 1.08 -4.30 -2.08
CA THR A 24 -0.34 -4.62 -1.90
C THR A 24 -1.23 -3.62 -2.62
N GLY A 25 -2.43 -4.04 -3.03
CA GLY A 25 -3.29 -3.18 -3.83
C GLY A 25 -2.70 -2.83 -5.21
N ALA A 26 -1.83 -3.70 -5.72
CA ALA A 26 -1.03 -3.50 -6.92
C ALA A 26 -1.86 -3.19 -8.19
N THR A 27 -3.13 -3.61 -8.28
CA THR A 27 -4.02 -3.30 -9.42
C THR A 27 -4.84 -2.02 -9.24
N GLY A 28 -4.62 -1.26 -8.16
CA GLY A 28 -5.15 0.10 -7.97
C GLY A 28 -4.35 1.13 -8.77
N LEU A 29 -4.80 2.39 -8.78
CA LEU A 29 -4.16 3.47 -9.55
C LEU A 29 -2.69 3.67 -9.13
N LEU A 30 -2.45 3.93 -7.85
CA LEU A 30 -1.10 4.19 -7.33
C LEU A 30 -0.24 2.92 -7.30
N GLY A 31 -0.83 1.78 -6.86
CA GLY A 31 -0.12 0.50 -6.84
C GLY A 31 0.36 0.07 -8.22
N ALA A 32 -0.49 0.21 -9.25
CA ALA A 32 -0.12 -0.12 -10.61
C ALA A 32 0.98 0.81 -11.17
N CYS A 33 0.93 2.09 -10.81
CA CYS A 33 1.98 3.04 -11.16
C CYS A 33 3.31 2.63 -10.52
N MET A 34 3.31 2.33 -9.21
CA MET A 34 4.51 1.92 -8.47
C MET A 34 5.14 0.65 -9.06
N VAL A 35 4.34 -0.41 -9.28
CA VAL A 35 4.83 -1.65 -9.92
C VAL A 35 5.47 -1.36 -11.27
N LYS A 36 4.79 -0.59 -12.13
CA LYS A 36 5.33 -0.25 -13.45
C LYS A 36 6.62 0.56 -13.38
N CYS A 37 6.73 1.48 -12.42
CA CYS A 37 7.96 2.25 -12.19
C CYS A 37 9.12 1.34 -11.76
N LEU A 38 8.89 0.41 -10.83
CA LEU A 38 9.91 -0.56 -10.39
C LEU A 38 10.37 -1.46 -11.54
N LEU A 39 9.44 -1.98 -12.34
CA LEU A 39 9.77 -2.81 -13.50
C LEU A 39 10.52 -2.02 -14.58
N ALA A 40 10.18 -0.74 -14.79
CA ALA A 40 10.90 0.12 -15.71
C ALA A 40 12.33 0.41 -15.25
N LEU A 41 12.53 0.70 -13.95
CA LEU A 41 13.86 0.84 -13.34
C LEU A 41 14.67 -0.44 -13.49
N ASN A 42 14.06 -1.60 -13.18
CA ASN A 42 14.70 -2.89 -13.34
C ASN A 42 15.21 -3.11 -14.77
N LYS A 43 14.38 -2.79 -15.76
CA LYS A 43 14.72 -2.90 -17.18
C LYS A 43 15.82 -1.92 -17.59
N SER A 44 15.73 -0.66 -17.16
CA SER A 44 16.66 0.41 -17.60
C SER A 44 18.06 0.23 -17.01
N TYR A 45 18.16 -0.27 -15.78
CA TYR A 45 19.45 -0.37 -15.05
C TYR A 45 19.89 -1.80 -14.78
N SER A 46 19.15 -2.81 -15.25
CA SER A 46 19.46 -4.23 -14.99
C SER A 46 19.69 -4.51 -13.50
N LEU A 47 18.76 -4.05 -12.66
CA LEU A 47 18.92 -4.07 -11.20
C LEU A 47 18.81 -5.48 -10.60
N GLY A 48 18.11 -6.40 -11.28
CA GLY A 48 17.79 -7.72 -10.73
C GLY A 48 16.85 -7.63 -9.52
N LEU A 49 16.03 -6.56 -9.43
CA LEU A 49 15.00 -6.46 -8.40
C LEU A 49 13.81 -7.39 -8.72
N HIS A 50 13.07 -7.77 -7.69
CA HIS A 50 11.87 -8.59 -7.81
C HIS A 50 10.65 -7.89 -7.20
N VAL A 51 9.49 -8.01 -7.82
CA VAL A 51 8.23 -7.42 -7.34
C VAL A 51 7.17 -8.50 -7.21
N THR A 52 6.69 -8.75 -6.00
CA THR A 52 5.50 -9.55 -5.73
C THR A 52 4.29 -8.62 -5.61
N SER A 53 3.40 -8.68 -6.58
CA SER A 53 2.16 -7.90 -6.63
C SER A 53 1.03 -8.63 -5.93
N VAL A 54 0.61 -8.14 -4.75
CA VAL A 54 -0.55 -8.69 -4.03
C VAL A 54 -1.85 -8.16 -4.65
N VAL A 55 -2.65 -9.06 -5.19
CA VAL A 55 -3.84 -8.75 -5.99
C VAL A 55 -5.02 -9.62 -5.60
N ARG A 56 -6.25 -9.13 -5.75
CA ARG A 56 -7.46 -9.94 -5.54
C ARG A 56 -7.90 -10.73 -6.79
N ASN A 57 -7.46 -10.28 -7.95
CA ASN A 57 -7.88 -10.87 -9.23
C ASN A 57 -6.68 -10.96 -10.17
N LYS A 58 -6.23 -12.20 -10.43
CA LYS A 58 -5.08 -12.49 -11.29
C LYS A 58 -5.30 -12.07 -12.74
N ASP A 59 -6.51 -12.27 -13.28
CA ASP A 59 -6.82 -11.90 -14.67
C ASP A 59 -6.76 -10.38 -14.88
N LYS A 60 -7.18 -9.61 -13.85
CA LYS A 60 -7.02 -8.15 -13.87
C LYS A 60 -5.54 -7.77 -13.83
N ALA A 61 -4.75 -8.45 -13.02
CA ALA A 61 -3.30 -8.20 -12.92
C ALA A 61 -2.61 -8.48 -14.26
N SER A 62 -2.87 -9.64 -14.88
CA SER A 62 -2.31 -9.99 -16.19
C SER A 62 -2.69 -9.00 -17.28
N ARG A 63 -3.90 -8.44 -17.25
CA ARG A 63 -4.29 -7.38 -18.20
C ARG A 63 -3.53 -6.07 -18.01
N ILE A 64 -3.08 -5.75 -16.78
CA ILE A 64 -2.38 -4.50 -16.46
C ILE A 64 -0.87 -4.63 -16.67
N PHE A 65 -0.30 -5.78 -16.33
CA PHE A 65 1.15 -5.99 -16.24
C PHE A 65 1.70 -6.99 -17.27
N GLY A 66 0.86 -7.77 -17.91
CA GLY A 66 1.26 -8.95 -18.70
C GLY A 66 1.36 -10.20 -17.83
N GLU A 67 2.00 -11.23 -18.35
CA GLU A 67 2.24 -12.48 -17.63
C GLU A 67 3.35 -12.31 -16.56
N GLU A 68 3.38 -13.24 -15.62
CA GLU A 68 4.44 -13.34 -14.63
C GLU A 68 5.80 -13.58 -15.31
N THR A 69 6.85 -13.07 -14.69
CA THR A 69 8.23 -13.15 -15.19
C THR A 69 9.18 -13.49 -14.03
N ASP A 70 10.46 -13.75 -14.34
CA ASP A 70 11.47 -14.02 -13.30
C ASP A 70 11.68 -12.86 -12.30
N CYS A 71 11.18 -11.66 -12.61
CA CYS A 71 11.29 -10.47 -11.76
C CYS A 71 9.95 -9.90 -11.30
N HIS A 72 8.82 -10.55 -11.65
CA HIS A 72 7.48 -10.07 -11.27
C HIS A 72 6.48 -11.22 -11.20
N ASP A 73 5.87 -11.41 -10.07
CA ASP A 73 4.83 -12.41 -9.82
C ASP A 73 3.56 -11.82 -9.18
N PHE A 74 2.51 -12.64 -9.09
CA PHE A 74 1.22 -12.28 -8.51
C PHE A 74 0.89 -13.20 -7.34
N TYR A 75 0.75 -12.61 -6.16
CA TYR A 75 0.17 -13.28 -5.01
C TYR A 75 -1.31 -12.91 -4.88
N VAL A 76 -2.20 -13.92 -5.01
CA VAL A 76 -3.65 -13.69 -4.92
C VAL A 76 -4.06 -13.72 -3.46
N TYR A 77 -4.55 -12.58 -2.95
CA TYR A 77 -4.98 -12.46 -1.56
C TYR A 77 -6.10 -11.43 -1.41
N ASP A 78 -7.08 -11.74 -0.54
CA ASP A 78 -8.13 -10.81 -0.12
C ASP A 78 -7.97 -10.51 1.36
N PHE A 79 -7.71 -9.25 1.71
CA PHE A 79 -7.59 -8.80 3.10
C PHE A 79 -8.89 -8.87 3.91
N ALA A 80 -10.01 -9.21 3.29
CA ALA A 80 -11.24 -9.57 3.98
C ALA A 80 -11.30 -11.06 4.36
N SER A 81 -10.38 -11.89 3.88
CA SER A 81 -10.30 -13.31 4.21
C SER A 81 -9.63 -13.53 5.57
N SER A 82 -9.77 -14.75 6.10
CA SER A 82 -9.08 -15.22 7.31
C SER A 82 -7.87 -16.11 6.98
N GLU A 83 -7.42 -16.13 5.75
CA GLU A 83 -6.27 -16.92 5.32
C GLU A 83 -4.97 -16.27 5.81
N SER A 84 -3.92 -17.09 5.98
CA SER A 84 -2.60 -16.59 6.33
C SER A 84 -1.98 -15.82 5.15
N PHE A 85 -1.39 -14.68 5.45
CA PHE A 85 -0.69 -13.85 4.48
C PHE A 85 0.80 -14.17 4.47
N ASN A 86 1.28 -14.76 3.39
CA ASN A 86 2.70 -15.01 3.16
C ASN A 86 3.02 -14.87 1.68
N PRO A 87 3.19 -13.65 1.16
CA PRO A 87 3.37 -13.40 -0.27
C PRO A 87 4.70 -13.91 -0.82
N CYS A 88 5.74 -13.98 0.00
CA CYS A 88 7.04 -14.54 -0.34
C CYS A 88 7.85 -14.80 0.94
N ASP A 89 8.90 -15.64 0.84
CA ASP A 89 9.76 -15.99 1.98
C ASP A 89 10.70 -14.85 2.40
N GLU A 90 11.02 -13.94 1.49
CA GLU A 90 11.93 -12.82 1.73
C GLU A 90 11.43 -11.57 1.02
N ALA A 91 11.39 -10.45 1.73
CA ALA A 91 11.12 -9.13 1.17
C ALA A 91 12.03 -8.09 1.85
N ASP A 92 12.48 -7.10 1.10
CA ASP A 92 13.21 -5.96 1.64
C ASP A 92 12.27 -4.79 1.94
N TYR A 93 11.30 -4.56 1.05
CA TYR A 93 10.39 -3.43 1.12
C TYR A 93 8.94 -3.86 0.92
N ILE A 94 8.06 -3.27 1.71
CA ILE A 94 6.61 -3.41 1.54
C ILE A 94 6.00 -2.04 1.29
N VAL A 95 5.14 -1.92 0.26
CA VAL A 95 4.31 -0.73 0.07
C VAL A 95 2.84 -1.15 0.11
N HIS A 96 2.14 -0.69 1.15
CA HIS A 96 0.77 -1.11 1.43
C HIS A 96 -0.23 -0.09 0.89
N PHE A 97 -0.77 -0.35 -0.32
CA PHE A 97 -1.82 0.44 -0.96
C PHE A 97 -3.22 -0.14 -0.77
N ALA A 98 -3.33 -1.41 -0.36
CA ALA A 98 -4.62 -2.09 -0.31
C ALA A 98 -5.59 -1.41 0.67
N SER A 99 -6.62 -0.80 0.12
CA SER A 99 -7.72 -0.19 0.87
C SER A 99 -8.89 0.02 -0.09
N PRO A 100 -10.15 -0.06 0.35
CA PRO A 100 -11.26 0.51 -0.40
C PRO A 100 -11.01 2.01 -0.60
N THR A 101 -11.33 2.56 -1.79
CA THR A 101 -11.08 3.98 -2.10
C THR A 101 -12.30 4.69 -2.70
N ALA A 102 -13.39 3.98 -2.95
CA ALA A 102 -14.60 4.55 -3.54
C ALA A 102 -15.54 5.10 -2.46
N SER A 103 -15.82 6.40 -2.46
CA SER A 103 -16.68 7.06 -1.47
C SER A 103 -18.07 6.42 -1.36
N LYS A 104 -18.65 5.95 -2.47
CA LYS A 104 -19.92 5.22 -2.46
C LYS A 104 -19.83 3.92 -1.66
N TYR A 105 -18.71 3.19 -1.80
CA TYR A 105 -18.46 1.94 -1.09
C TYR A 105 -18.40 2.15 0.43
N PHE A 106 -17.82 3.25 0.90
CA PHE A 106 -17.73 3.55 2.34
C PHE A 106 -19.11 3.72 3.00
N LEU A 107 -20.09 4.25 2.24
CA LEU A 107 -21.45 4.42 2.72
C LEU A 107 -22.25 3.11 2.69
N GLU A 108 -22.03 2.29 1.67
CA GLU A 108 -22.75 1.03 1.48
C GLU A 108 -22.17 -0.11 2.35
N HIS A 109 -20.85 -0.08 2.63
CA HIS A 109 -20.10 -1.13 3.34
C HIS A 109 -19.17 -0.55 4.44
N PRO A 110 -19.69 0.25 5.41
CA PRO A 110 -18.85 0.94 6.39
C PRO A 110 -18.11 -0.03 7.32
N VAL A 111 -18.71 -1.15 7.69
CA VAL A 111 -18.07 -2.17 8.55
C VAL A 111 -16.90 -2.81 7.82
N GLU A 112 -17.08 -3.24 6.58
CA GLU A 112 -16.01 -3.82 5.78
C GLU A 112 -14.89 -2.81 5.52
N THR A 113 -15.25 -1.55 5.26
CA THR A 113 -14.29 -0.46 5.02
C THR A 113 -13.34 -0.28 6.21
N ILE A 114 -13.88 -0.12 7.42
CA ILE A 114 -13.05 0.11 8.61
C ILE A 114 -12.24 -1.14 8.99
N LEU A 115 -12.84 -2.33 8.90
CA LEU A 115 -12.17 -3.58 9.23
C LEU A 115 -11.06 -3.93 8.24
N THR A 116 -11.29 -3.73 6.93
CA THR A 116 -10.24 -3.93 5.92
C THR A 116 -9.08 -2.95 6.13
N GLY A 117 -9.36 -1.69 6.50
CA GLY A 117 -8.31 -0.72 6.84
C GLY A 117 -7.45 -1.15 8.02
N ILE A 118 -8.06 -1.61 9.11
CA ILE A 118 -7.34 -1.98 10.34
C ILE A 118 -6.73 -3.38 10.21
N ARG A 119 -7.53 -4.41 9.96
CA ARG A 119 -7.07 -5.80 9.91
C ARG A 119 -6.15 -6.07 8.72
N GLY A 120 -6.43 -5.46 7.56
CA GLY A 120 -5.55 -5.59 6.41
C GLY A 120 -4.16 -5.00 6.69
N THR A 121 -4.09 -3.88 7.39
CA THR A 121 -2.81 -3.30 7.82
C THR A 121 -2.13 -4.17 8.89
N GLU A 122 -2.88 -4.67 9.88
CA GLU A 122 -2.37 -5.61 10.90
C GLU A 122 -1.75 -6.85 10.25
N THR A 123 -2.44 -7.49 9.33
CA THR A 123 -1.95 -8.66 8.58
C THR A 123 -0.60 -8.40 7.89
N VAL A 124 -0.44 -7.22 7.26
CA VAL A 124 0.82 -6.86 6.61
C VAL A 124 1.92 -6.57 7.64
N LEU A 125 1.58 -5.94 8.77
CA LEU A 125 2.52 -5.66 9.86
C LEU A 125 2.97 -6.94 10.58
N GLU A 126 2.09 -7.92 10.76
CA GLU A 126 2.45 -9.25 11.30
C GLU A 126 3.45 -9.97 10.39
N TYR A 127 3.19 -9.96 9.07
CA TYR A 127 4.16 -10.47 8.11
C TYR A 127 5.48 -9.71 8.19
N ALA A 128 5.44 -8.37 8.19
CA ALA A 128 6.64 -7.53 8.27
C ALA A 128 7.45 -7.79 9.55
N SER A 129 6.80 -7.95 10.70
CA SER A 129 7.47 -8.21 11.99
C SER A 129 8.05 -9.62 12.12
N SER A 130 7.55 -10.58 11.34
CA SER A 130 8.07 -11.96 11.31
C SER A 130 9.18 -12.20 10.28
N HIS A 131 9.50 -11.18 9.46
CA HIS A 131 10.50 -11.22 8.41
C HIS A 131 11.50 -10.06 8.57
N SER A 132 12.68 -10.18 7.98
CA SER A 132 13.72 -9.14 8.04
C SER A 132 13.47 -8.04 7.01
N ILE A 133 12.39 -7.29 7.18
CA ILE A 133 12.00 -6.19 6.29
C ILE A 133 12.86 -4.96 6.58
N MET A 134 13.40 -4.32 5.57
CA MET A 134 14.17 -3.07 5.71
C MET A 134 13.25 -1.88 6.00
N SER A 135 12.10 -1.81 5.31
CA SER A 135 11.13 -0.74 5.50
C SER A 135 9.74 -1.10 4.95
N MET A 136 8.72 -0.56 5.61
CA MET A 136 7.34 -0.60 5.13
C MET A 136 6.80 0.82 4.96
N ALA A 137 6.20 1.12 3.80
CA ALA A 137 5.45 2.34 3.56
C ALA A 137 3.95 2.04 3.56
N TYR A 138 3.21 2.67 4.46
CA TYR A 138 1.76 2.66 4.50
C TYR A 138 1.20 3.88 3.76
N ILE A 139 0.27 3.65 2.83
CA ILE A 139 -0.34 4.75 2.09
C ILE A 139 -1.61 5.21 2.80
N SER A 140 -1.51 6.35 3.47
CA SER A 140 -2.61 6.98 4.16
C SER A 140 -3.51 7.81 3.23
N SER A 141 -4.19 8.82 3.73
CA SER A 141 -5.12 9.67 2.99
C SER A 141 -5.19 11.06 3.60
N LEU A 142 -5.45 12.07 2.79
CA LEU A 142 -5.77 13.42 3.28
C LEU A 142 -6.98 13.43 4.24
N GLU A 143 -7.85 12.43 4.19
CA GLU A 143 -9.02 12.34 5.06
C GLU A 143 -8.68 12.10 6.53
N VAL A 144 -7.45 11.67 6.84
CA VAL A 144 -6.99 11.53 8.23
C VAL A 144 -6.96 12.86 8.98
N TYR A 145 -6.81 13.97 8.27
CA TYR A 145 -6.86 15.31 8.88
C TYR A 145 -8.25 15.66 9.43
N GLY A 146 -9.34 15.08 8.89
CA GLY A 146 -10.70 15.41 9.29
C GLY A 146 -11.08 16.84 8.94
N THR A 147 -12.04 17.42 9.68
CA THR A 147 -12.45 18.82 9.53
C THR A 147 -11.55 19.72 10.37
N VAL A 148 -10.71 20.51 9.73
CA VAL A 148 -9.88 21.52 10.37
C VAL A 148 -10.59 22.87 10.20
N TYR A 149 -10.82 23.56 11.32
CA TYR A 149 -11.56 24.84 11.35
C TYR A 149 -10.67 26.08 11.23
N ASP A 150 -9.36 25.89 11.17
CA ASP A 150 -8.41 26.96 10.94
C ASP A 150 -8.13 27.08 9.43
N ASP A 151 -8.17 28.29 8.91
CA ASP A 151 -7.83 28.59 7.51
C ASP A 151 -6.32 28.51 7.23
N ALA A 152 -5.52 27.98 8.18
CA ALA A 152 -4.11 27.73 7.99
C ALA A 152 -3.89 26.77 6.82
N THR A 153 -3.32 27.27 5.77
CA THR A 153 -2.93 26.47 4.60
C THR A 153 -1.45 26.68 4.29
N PRO A 154 -0.73 25.61 3.97
CA PRO A 154 -1.12 24.19 3.92
C PRO A 154 -1.24 23.53 5.31
N LEU A 155 -2.03 22.45 5.41
CA LEU A 155 -2.10 21.62 6.62
C LEU A 155 -0.78 20.89 6.84
N THR A 156 -0.40 20.74 8.11
CA THR A 156 0.78 19.99 8.54
C THR A 156 0.38 18.73 9.30
N GLU A 157 1.27 17.75 9.46
CA GLU A 157 0.99 16.45 10.03
C GLU A 157 0.59 16.47 11.51
N ASP A 158 0.92 17.53 12.24
CA ASP A 158 0.53 17.76 13.63
C ASP A 158 -0.90 18.32 13.79
N GLN A 159 -1.52 18.77 12.70
CA GLN A 159 -2.89 19.29 12.71
C GLN A 159 -3.89 18.13 12.63
N GLN A 160 -4.72 18.01 13.69
CA GLN A 160 -5.74 16.98 13.78
C GLN A 160 -7.13 17.60 13.97
N GLY A 161 -7.96 17.48 12.94
CA GLY A 161 -9.33 17.95 12.98
C GLY A 161 -10.32 16.90 13.44
N TYR A 162 -11.57 17.31 13.55
CA TYR A 162 -12.66 16.47 13.98
C TYR A 162 -13.12 15.49 12.89
N ILE A 163 -13.34 14.24 13.28
CA ILE A 163 -14.06 13.23 12.48
C ILE A 163 -15.24 12.75 13.32
N ASN A 164 -16.47 12.85 12.79
CA ASN A 164 -17.66 12.40 13.49
C ASN A 164 -17.72 10.87 13.53
N PRO A 165 -17.53 10.19 14.69
CA PRO A 165 -17.45 8.73 14.77
C PRO A 165 -18.78 8.02 14.52
N ILE A 166 -19.92 8.73 14.56
CA ILE A 166 -21.26 8.14 14.33
C ILE A 166 -21.75 8.35 12.89
N ASP A 167 -20.94 8.91 12.02
CA ASP A 167 -21.23 8.99 10.59
C ASP A 167 -20.64 7.76 9.87
N ALA A 168 -21.46 7.04 9.12
CA ALA A 168 -20.99 5.87 8.34
C ALA A 168 -19.85 6.21 7.38
N ARG A 169 -19.84 7.44 6.83
CA ARG A 169 -18.77 7.94 5.95
C ARG A 169 -17.41 8.00 6.66
N SER A 170 -17.42 8.15 7.98
CA SER A 170 -16.20 8.23 8.79
C SER A 170 -15.46 6.90 8.94
N SER A 171 -16.06 5.78 8.51
CA SER A 171 -15.41 4.46 8.55
C SER A 171 -14.06 4.44 7.84
N TYR A 172 -13.92 5.16 6.72
CA TYR A 172 -12.67 5.25 5.98
C TYR A 172 -11.60 6.11 6.69
N PRO A 173 -11.83 7.39 7.01
CA PRO A 173 -10.82 8.21 7.68
C PRO A 173 -10.46 7.69 9.08
N ILE A 174 -11.40 7.14 9.84
CA ILE A 174 -11.11 6.53 11.14
C ILE A 174 -10.26 5.27 10.96
N GLY A 175 -10.61 4.42 9.99
CA GLY A 175 -9.81 3.24 9.64
C GLY A 175 -8.37 3.61 9.25
N LYS A 176 -8.19 4.68 8.47
CA LYS A 176 -6.87 5.19 8.09
C LYS A 176 -6.08 5.73 9.30
N ARG A 177 -6.68 6.52 10.19
CA ARG A 177 -6.03 6.98 11.44
C ARG A 177 -5.63 5.81 12.34
N ALA A 178 -6.52 4.83 12.50
CA ALA A 178 -6.22 3.64 13.30
C ALA A 178 -5.05 2.84 12.71
N ALA A 179 -5.00 2.70 11.38
CA ALA A 179 -3.90 2.03 10.69
C ALA A 179 -2.56 2.77 10.81
N GLU A 180 -2.54 4.11 10.75
CA GLU A 180 -1.34 4.92 11.04
C GLU A 180 -0.84 4.68 12.47
N CYS A 181 -1.76 4.73 13.44
CA CYS A 181 -1.43 4.45 14.84
C CYS A 181 -0.87 3.02 15.01
N LEU A 182 -1.47 2.04 14.32
CA LEU A 182 -1.02 0.66 14.34
C LEU A 182 0.39 0.51 13.76
N CYS A 183 0.67 1.14 12.62
CA CYS A 183 2.02 1.16 12.03
C CYS A 183 3.05 1.72 13.00
N HIS A 184 2.74 2.83 13.68
CA HIS A 184 3.63 3.41 14.68
C HIS A 184 3.81 2.51 15.89
N ALA A 185 2.72 1.90 16.40
CA ALA A 185 2.77 0.99 17.55
C ALA A 185 3.66 -0.23 17.27
N TYR A 186 3.53 -0.83 16.09
CA TYR A 186 4.41 -1.93 15.67
C TYR A 186 5.88 -1.50 15.57
N ALA A 187 6.16 -0.33 15.04
CA ALA A 187 7.54 0.17 14.93
C ALA A 187 8.20 0.45 16.30
N VAL A 188 7.40 0.69 17.34
CA VAL A 188 7.89 0.90 18.71
C VAL A 188 8.02 -0.41 19.49
N GLU A 189 7.14 -1.38 19.22
CA GLU A 189 7.04 -2.61 20.01
C GLU A 189 7.86 -3.77 19.43
N LYS A 190 8.01 -3.82 18.12
CA LYS A 190 8.66 -4.92 17.37
C LYS A 190 9.92 -4.46 16.68
#